data_7f2b8aa22bd759c7b79bb298ca5e1d78
#
_entry.id   7f2b8aa22bd759c7b79bb298ca5e1d78
#
_cell.length_a   1.000
_cell.length_b   1.000
_cell.length_c   1.000
_cell.angle_alpha   90.00
_cell.angle_beta   90.00
_cell.angle_gamma   90.00
#
_symmetry.space_group_name_H-M   'P 1'
#
loop_
_entity.id
_entity.type
_entity.pdbx_description
1 polymer ?
#
loop_
_entity_poly.entity_id
_entity_poly.type
_entity_poly.pdbx_seq_one_letter_code
_entity_poly.pdbx_strand_id
1 'polypeptide(L)'
;MVARASRDSWDEATGVAAQALALQDRAASLAQVDAEAWEEALSALRNAGDGEGGGSDGARRDHELERKLERAAAVPLQIAELGADIAALAAQAGELCDGAQRADAAAAAALAAGGARAATHLVVVNLGVREGDERLARARASEQAASEAAERLLASIR
;
A
#
# COMPACT_ATOMS: atom_id res chain seq x y z
N MET A 1 -7.08 -1.82 -18.30
CA MET A 1 -7.46 -2.63 -19.48
C MET A 1 -8.93 -3.04 -19.42
N VAL A 2 -9.38 -3.71 -18.37
CA VAL A 2 -10.76 -4.22 -18.21
C VAL A 2 -11.83 -3.16 -18.50
N ALA A 3 -11.88 -2.06 -17.78
CA ALA A 3 -12.87 -1.00 -17.98
C ALA A 3 -12.83 -0.36 -19.38
N ARG A 4 -11.66 -0.31 -20.03
CA ARG A 4 -11.57 0.20 -21.41
C ARG A 4 -12.15 -0.76 -22.44
N ALA A 5 -12.04 -2.07 -22.18
CA ALA A 5 -12.61 -3.09 -23.07
C ALA A 5 -14.14 -3.19 -22.93
N SER A 6 -14.71 -2.78 -21.79
CA SER A 6 -16.13 -2.88 -21.48
C SER A 6 -16.89 -1.57 -21.68
N ARG A 7 -16.37 -0.61 -22.47
CA ARG A 7 -16.99 0.71 -22.66
C ARG A 7 -18.39 0.68 -23.27
N ASP A 8 -18.65 -0.28 -24.11
CA ASP A 8 -19.92 -0.38 -24.83
C ASP A 8 -20.98 -1.13 -24.03
N SER A 9 -20.56 -1.85 -22.97
CA SER A 9 -21.45 -2.66 -22.11
C SER A 9 -21.63 -2.11 -20.70
N TRP A 10 -20.86 -1.06 -20.34
CA TRP A 10 -20.86 -0.51 -19.01
C TRP A 10 -20.66 1.02 -19.02
N ASP A 11 -21.69 1.78 -18.69
CA ASP A 11 -21.73 3.24 -18.80
C ASP A 11 -20.64 3.94 -17.97
N GLU A 12 -20.28 3.40 -16.78
CA GLU A 12 -19.28 3.99 -15.89
C GLU A 12 -17.84 3.57 -16.21
N ALA A 13 -17.63 2.68 -17.17
CA ALA A 13 -16.31 2.15 -17.52
C ALA A 13 -15.24 3.23 -17.78
N THR A 14 -15.64 4.36 -18.35
CA THR A 14 -14.72 5.49 -18.58
C THR A 14 -14.25 6.12 -17.28
N GLY A 15 -15.15 6.29 -16.30
CA GLY A 15 -14.84 6.82 -14.97
C GLY A 15 -13.90 5.89 -14.19
N VAL A 16 -14.19 4.59 -14.21
CA VAL A 16 -13.35 3.56 -13.57
C VAL A 16 -11.96 3.50 -14.22
N ALA A 17 -11.87 3.64 -15.54
CA ALA A 17 -10.59 3.69 -16.24
C ALA A 17 -9.76 4.94 -15.82
N ALA A 18 -10.41 6.08 -15.64
CA ALA A 18 -9.76 7.30 -15.16
C ALA A 18 -9.27 7.16 -13.73
N GLN A 19 -10.09 6.57 -12.83
CA GLN A 19 -9.67 6.26 -11.45
C GLN A 19 -8.48 5.30 -11.41
N ALA A 20 -8.48 4.25 -12.24
CA ALA A 20 -7.37 3.31 -12.31
C ALA A 20 -6.06 3.99 -12.74
N LEU A 21 -6.11 4.94 -13.66
CA LEU A 21 -4.93 5.73 -14.05
C LEU A 21 -4.44 6.63 -12.91
N ALA A 22 -5.35 7.29 -12.20
CA ALA A 22 -4.97 8.12 -11.05
C ALA A 22 -4.32 7.29 -9.93
N LEU A 23 -4.84 6.08 -9.66
CA LEU A 23 -4.23 5.16 -8.69
C LEU A 23 -2.85 4.65 -9.17
N GLN A 24 -2.67 4.41 -10.47
CA GLN A 24 -1.38 4.06 -11.06
C GLN A 24 -0.34 5.17 -10.87
N ASP A 25 -0.69 6.41 -11.14
CA ASP A 25 0.22 7.56 -10.97
C ASP A 25 0.60 7.75 -9.49
N ARG A 26 -0.38 7.57 -8.58
CA ARG A 26 -0.13 7.60 -7.15
C ARG A 26 0.79 6.47 -6.71
N ALA A 27 0.62 5.25 -7.23
CA ALA A 27 1.47 4.10 -6.93
C ALA A 27 2.93 4.36 -7.35
N ALA A 28 3.14 4.89 -8.56
CA ALA A 28 4.46 5.22 -9.07
C ALA A 28 5.16 6.27 -8.19
N SER A 29 4.44 7.31 -7.78
CA SER A 29 4.96 8.34 -6.88
C SER A 29 5.34 7.80 -5.51
N LEU A 30 4.51 6.91 -4.93
CA LEU A 30 4.79 6.30 -3.62
C LEU A 30 6.00 5.38 -3.66
N ALA A 31 6.23 4.63 -4.74
CA ALA A 31 7.39 3.77 -4.88
C ALA A 31 8.72 4.56 -4.83
N GLN A 32 8.75 5.75 -5.44
CA GLN A 32 9.90 6.64 -5.37
C GLN A 32 10.13 7.17 -3.96
N VAL A 33 9.07 7.65 -3.31
CA VAL A 33 9.14 8.20 -1.94
C VAL A 33 9.53 7.14 -0.92
N ASP A 34 9.09 5.88 -1.11
CA ASP A 34 9.45 4.75 -0.25
C ASP A 34 10.96 4.48 -0.30
N ALA A 35 11.54 4.43 -1.50
CA ALA A 35 12.96 4.22 -1.67
C ALA A 35 13.79 5.33 -0.98
N GLU A 36 13.42 6.59 -1.17
CA GLU A 36 14.09 7.73 -0.56
C GLU A 36 13.99 7.72 0.98
N ALA A 37 12.79 7.45 1.53
CA ALA A 37 12.58 7.38 2.98
C ALA A 37 13.38 6.24 3.63
N TRP A 38 13.48 5.10 2.94
CA TRP A 38 14.27 3.97 3.41
C TRP A 38 15.78 4.25 3.39
N GLU A 39 16.31 4.89 2.36
CA GLU A 39 17.72 5.30 2.30
C GLU A 39 18.08 6.27 3.43
N GLU A 40 17.19 7.24 3.74
CA GLU A 40 17.35 8.16 4.86
C GLU A 40 17.39 7.41 6.21
N ALA A 41 16.49 6.43 6.40
CA ALA A 41 16.44 5.63 7.62
C ALA A 41 17.69 4.75 7.78
N LEU A 42 18.15 4.08 6.72
CA LEU A 42 19.38 3.28 6.72
C LEU A 42 20.62 4.13 7.03
N SER A 43 20.71 5.32 6.48
CA SER A 43 21.80 6.25 6.77
C SER A 43 21.81 6.62 8.26
N ALA A 44 20.64 6.89 8.86
CA ALA A 44 20.54 7.19 10.27
C ALA A 44 20.91 6.01 11.18
N LEU A 45 20.50 4.80 10.80
CA LEU A 45 20.85 3.56 11.53
C LEU A 45 22.36 3.32 11.55
N ARG A 46 23.05 3.53 10.42
CA ARG A 46 24.51 3.41 10.35
C ARG A 46 25.19 4.43 11.26
N ASN A 47 24.75 5.68 11.20
CA ASN A 47 25.32 6.76 12.01
C ASN A 47 25.07 6.58 13.51
N ALA A 48 23.96 5.91 13.90
CA ALA A 48 23.66 5.57 15.29
C ALA A 48 24.55 4.44 15.82
N GLY A 49 24.96 3.50 14.95
CA GLY A 49 25.83 2.36 15.31
C GLY A 49 27.29 2.73 15.52
N ASP A 50 27.78 3.80 14.87
CA ASP A 50 29.19 4.21 14.89
C ASP A 50 29.54 5.18 16.05
N GLY A 51 28.59 5.50 16.94
CA GLY A 51 28.76 6.54 17.96
C GLY A 51 28.86 6.02 19.39
N GLU A 52 30.08 5.91 19.93
CA GLU A 52 30.34 5.77 21.38
C GLU A 52 30.09 7.08 22.18
N GLY A 53 28.96 7.74 21.99
CA GLY A 53 28.65 9.01 22.63
C GLY A 53 27.51 8.88 23.66
N GLY A 54 27.86 8.73 24.95
CA GLY A 54 26.91 8.94 26.05
C GLY A 54 26.69 10.43 26.31
N GLY A 55 25.44 10.84 26.60
CA GLY A 55 25.10 12.20 26.96
C GLY A 55 24.03 12.83 26.03
N SER A 56 23.94 14.15 26.03
CA SER A 56 22.93 14.91 25.24
C SER A 56 22.97 14.61 23.73
N ASP A 57 24.13 14.26 23.20
CA ASP A 57 24.30 13.91 21.78
C ASP A 57 23.75 12.52 21.46
N GLY A 58 23.73 11.59 22.40
CA GLY A 58 23.06 10.29 22.25
C GLY A 58 21.56 10.45 22.14
N ALA A 59 20.95 11.13 23.08
CA ALA A 59 19.49 11.37 23.10
C ALA A 59 19.00 12.10 21.84
N ARG A 60 19.80 13.03 21.30
CA ARG A 60 19.48 13.75 20.07
C ARG A 60 19.53 12.84 18.83
N ARG A 61 20.51 11.93 18.77
CA ARG A 61 20.62 10.93 17.71
C ARG A 61 19.48 9.93 17.74
N ASP A 62 19.12 9.45 18.93
CA ASP A 62 18.00 8.52 19.12
C ASP A 62 16.68 9.14 18.66
N HIS A 63 16.44 10.41 19.00
CA HIS A 63 15.25 11.12 18.55
C HIS A 63 15.22 11.36 17.03
N GLU A 64 16.37 11.65 16.42
CA GLU A 64 16.47 11.78 14.96
C GLU A 64 16.21 10.45 14.26
N LEU A 65 16.76 9.36 14.76
CA LEU A 65 16.49 8.01 14.24
C LEU A 65 15.01 7.66 14.36
N GLU A 66 14.40 7.91 15.52
CA GLU A 66 12.96 7.66 15.72
C GLU A 66 12.11 8.41 14.71
N ARG A 67 12.37 9.70 14.47
CA ARG A 67 11.67 10.49 13.45
C ARG A 67 11.82 9.92 12.04
N LYS A 68 13.00 9.43 11.67
CA LYS A 68 13.25 8.85 10.34
C LYS A 68 12.55 7.51 10.19
N LEU A 69 12.52 6.69 11.22
CA LEU A 69 11.76 5.43 11.23
C LEU A 69 10.24 5.66 11.15
N GLU A 70 9.74 6.68 11.85
CA GLU A 70 8.34 7.08 11.74
C GLU A 70 7.96 7.55 10.33
N ARG A 71 8.84 8.30 9.67
CA ARG A 71 8.67 8.70 8.27
C ARG A 71 8.72 7.49 7.34
N ALA A 72 9.65 6.57 7.56
CA ALA A 72 9.75 5.33 6.80
C ALA A 72 8.53 4.40 6.99
N ALA A 73 7.78 4.52 8.08
CA ALA A 73 6.53 3.79 8.28
C ALA A 73 5.32 4.44 7.58
N ALA A 74 5.36 5.76 7.35
CA ALA A 74 4.25 6.49 6.76
C ALA A 74 4.01 6.14 5.29
N VAL A 75 5.06 5.83 4.54
CA VAL A 75 4.94 5.48 3.11
C VAL A 75 4.33 4.09 2.92
N PRO A 76 4.79 3.02 3.59
CA PRO A 76 4.12 1.72 3.56
C PRO A 76 2.64 1.79 3.98
N LEU A 77 2.28 2.63 4.95
CA LEU A 77 0.87 2.83 5.29
C LEU A 77 0.06 3.34 4.09
N GLN A 78 0.57 4.35 3.38
CA GLN A 78 -0.10 4.87 2.18
C GLN A 78 -0.15 3.82 1.05
N ILE A 79 0.85 2.94 0.94
CA ILE A 79 0.85 1.83 -0.02
C ILE A 79 -0.22 0.79 0.37
N ALA A 80 -0.40 0.48 1.65
CA ALA A 80 -1.44 -0.42 2.11
C ALA A 80 -2.85 0.14 1.80
N GLU A 81 -3.08 1.42 2.07
CA GLU A 81 -4.33 2.12 1.76
C GLU A 81 -4.60 2.14 0.25
N LEU A 82 -3.59 2.46 -0.54
CA LEU A 82 -3.68 2.42 -2.00
C LEU A 82 -4.00 1.03 -2.54
N GLY A 83 -3.42 -0.01 -1.94
CA GLY A 83 -3.71 -1.40 -2.27
C GLY A 83 -5.19 -1.75 -2.03
N ALA A 84 -5.78 -1.24 -0.95
CA ALA A 84 -7.21 -1.40 -0.68
C ALA A 84 -8.08 -0.70 -1.74
N ASP A 85 -7.75 0.53 -2.11
CA ASP A 85 -8.44 1.29 -3.16
C ASP A 85 -8.37 0.55 -4.51
N ILE A 86 -7.19 0.03 -4.88
CA ILE A 86 -6.99 -0.72 -6.13
C ILE A 86 -7.77 -2.03 -6.11
N ALA A 87 -7.75 -2.78 -5.00
CA ALA A 87 -8.47 -4.04 -4.88
C ALA A 87 -9.99 -3.83 -4.99
N ALA A 88 -10.52 -2.79 -4.34
CA ALA A 88 -11.93 -2.42 -4.41
C ALA A 88 -12.34 -2.03 -5.84
N LEU A 89 -11.54 -1.19 -6.52
CA LEU A 89 -11.81 -0.78 -7.89
C LEU A 89 -11.73 -1.98 -8.87
N ALA A 90 -10.78 -2.88 -8.67
CA ALA A 90 -10.66 -4.09 -9.48
C ALA A 90 -11.84 -5.05 -9.25
N ALA A 91 -12.33 -5.19 -8.02
CA ALA A 91 -13.51 -5.98 -7.71
C ALA A 91 -14.75 -5.39 -8.40
N GLN A 92 -14.97 -4.09 -8.29
CA GLN A 92 -16.05 -3.39 -9.00
C GLN A 92 -15.98 -3.61 -10.51
N ALA A 93 -14.78 -3.45 -11.10
CA ALA A 93 -14.59 -3.67 -12.53
C ALA A 93 -14.88 -5.12 -12.93
N GLY A 94 -14.51 -6.10 -12.10
CA GLY A 94 -14.75 -7.51 -12.35
C GLY A 94 -16.21 -7.93 -12.24
N GLU A 95 -17.00 -7.26 -11.40
CA GLU A 95 -18.44 -7.48 -11.26
C GLU A 95 -19.21 -6.94 -12.48
N LEU A 96 -18.75 -5.85 -13.06
CA LEU A 96 -19.47 -5.10 -14.10
C LEU A 96 -18.94 -5.35 -15.53
N CYS A 97 -17.75 -5.93 -15.69
CA CYS A 97 -17.18 -6.22 -17.00
C CYS A 97 -17.74 -7.50 -17.64
N ASP A 98 -17.50 -7.65 -18.93
CA ASP A 98 -17.76 -8.91 -19.62
C ASP A 98 -16.93 -10.06 -19.05
N GLY A 99 -17.48 -11.28 -19.10
CA GLY A 99 -16.87 -12.46 -18.49
C GLY A 99 -15.42 -12.73 -18.92
N ALA A 100 -15.07 -12.35 -20.15
CA ALA A 100 -13.72 -12.54 -20.69
C ALA A 100 -12.64 -11.72 -19.94
N GLN A 101 -13.00 -10.55 -19.38
CA GLN A 101 -12.07 -9.67 -18.67
C GLN A 101 -12.09 -9.88 -17.14
N ARG A 102 -13.02 -10.69 -16.63
CA ARG A 102 -13.17 -10.91 -15.18
C ARG A 102 -11.94 -11.53 -14.54
N ALA A 103 -11.26 -12.43 -15.26
CA ALA A 103 -10.01 -13.04 -14.79
C ALA A 103 -8.88 -12.02 -14.60
N ASP A 104 -8.77 -11.04 -15.50
CA ASP A 104 -7.78 -9.96 -15.39
C ASP A 104 -8.08 -9.05 -14.19
N ALA A 105 -9.37 -8.75 -13.94
CA ALA A 105 -9.79 -7.97 -12.79
C ALA A 105 -9.48 -8.72 -11.48
N ALA A 106 -9.72 -10.03 -11.44
CA ALA A 106 -9.41 -10.86 -10.28
C ALA A 106 -7.90 -10.94 -10.00
N ALA A 107 -7.09 -11.06 -11.06
CA ALA A 107 -5.64 -11.01 -10.92
C ALA A 107 -5.18 -9.65 -10.37
N ALA A 108 -5.75 -8.54 -10.85
CA ALA A 108 -5.44 -7.20 -10.34
C ALA A 108 -5.82 -7.04 -8.87
N ALA A 109 -7.01 -7.52 -8.45
CA ALA A 109 -7.45 -7.49 -7.05
C ALA A 109 -6.52 -8.32 -6.15
N ALA A 110 -6.14 -9.52 -6.58
CA ALA A 110 -5.25 -10.39 -5.81
C ALA A 110 -3.84 -9.80 -5.66
N LEU A 111 -3.30 -9.19 -6.71
CA LEU A 111 -2.00 -8.50 -6.64
C LEU A 111 -2.05 -7.30 -5.71
N ALA A 112 -3.12 -6.50 -5.75
CA ALA A 112 -3.31 -5.36 -4.88
C ALA A 112 -3.44 -5.78 -3.40
N ALA A 113 -4.17 -6.86 -3.11
CA ALA A 113 -4.27 -7.43 -1.77
C ALA A 113 -2.91 -7.94 -1.26
N GLY A 114 -2.14 -8.60 -2.11
CA GLY A 114 -0.77 -9.00 -1.80
C GLY A 114 0.15 -7.81 -1.49
N GLY A 115 0.02 -6.73 -2.27
CA GLY A 115 0.74 -5.47 -2.04
C GLY A 115 0.36 -4.79 -0.72
N ALA A 116 -0.94 -4.71 -0.42
CA ALA A 116 -1.44 -4.16 0.85
C ALA A 116 -0.90 -4.94 2.05
N ARG A 117 -0.90 -6.27 1.97
CA ARG A 117 -0.36 -7.14 3.01
C ARG A 117 1.13 -6.94 3.22
N ALA A 118 1.91 -6.88 2.13
CA ALA A 118 3.35 -6.64 2.21
C ALA A 118 3.65 -5.27 2.85
N ALA A 119 2.91 -4.23 2.45
CA ALA A 119 3.04 -2.88 3.00
C ALA A 119 2.66 -2.83 4.49
N THR A 120 1.59 -3.51 4.91
CA THR A 120 1.22 -3.63 6.33
C THR A 120 2.35 -4.26 7.15
N HIS A 121 3.00 -5.28 6.62
CA HIS A 121 4.16 -5.89 7.28
C HIS A 121 5.32 -4.88 7.46
N LEU A 122 5.59 -4.05 6.44
CA LEU A 122 6.61 -3.00 6.54
C LEU A 122 6.25 -1.93 7.58
N VAL A 123 4.96 -1.57 7.72
CA VAL A 123 4.50 -0.68 8.80
C VAL A 123 4.83 -1.28 10.16
N VAL A 124 4.56 -2.57 10.37
CA VAL A 124 4.89 -3.28 11.62
C VAL A 124 6.37 -3.23 11.92
N VAL A 125 7.21 -3.53 10.92
CA VAL A 125 8.67 -3.56 11.08
C VAL A 125 9.23 -2.17 11.38
N ASN A 126 8.77 -1.14 10.66
CA ASN A 126 9.31 0.22 10.79
C ASN A 126 8.85 0.93 12.06
N LEU A 127 7.66 0.64 12.58
CA LEU A 127 7.17 1.21 13.84
C LEU A 127 7.70 0.47 15.09
N GLY A 128 8.24 -0.75 14.91
CA GLY A 128 8.44 -1.65 16.02
C GLY A 128 7.10 -2.09 16.64
N VAL A 129 7.17 -2.88 17.69
CA VAL A 129 5.97 -3.37 18.39
C VAL A 129 5.44 -2.26 19.33
N ARG A 130 4.77 -1.27 18.79
CA ARG A 130 4.02 -0.28 19.56
C ARG A 130 2.56 -0.70 19.60
N GLU A 131 2.15 -1.38 20.68
CA GLU A 131 0.74 -1.70 20.87
C GLU A 131 -0.11 -0.42 20.91
N GLY A 132 -1.21 -0.40 20.15
CA GLY A 132 -2.15 0.73 20.12
C GLY A 132 -1.79 1.85 19.12
N ASP A 133 -0.78 1.71 18.28
CA ASP A 133 -0.49 2.71 17.24
C ASP A 133 -1.60 2.70 16.17
N GLU A 134 -2.23 3.86 15.97
CA GLU A 134 -3.32 4.06 15.02
C GLU A 134 -2.92 3.75 13.58
N ARG A 135 -1.66 4.00 13.21
CA ARG A 135 -1.12 3.71 11.88
C ARG A 135 -1.15 2.21 11.58
N LEU A 136 -0.81 1.40 12.58
CA LEU A 136 -0.87 -0.05 12.47
C LEU A 136 -2.31 -0.56 12.34
N ALA A 137 -3.24 0.02 13.10
CA ALA A 137 -4.65 -0.32 12.99
C ALA A 137 -5.20 0.01 11.59
N ARG A 138 -4.85 1.17 11.04
CA ARG A 138 -5.22 1.58 9.67
C ARG A 138 -4.62 0.66 8.60
N ALA A 139 -3.34 0.32 8.71
CA ALA A 139 -2.68 -0.59 7.76
C ALA A 139 -3.36 -1.97 7.76
N ARG A 140 -3.67 -2.53 8.93
CA ARG A 140 -4.39 -3.81 9.06
C ARG A 140 -5.81 -3.74 8.49
N ALA A 141 -6.53 -2.65 8.71
CA ALA A 141 -7.85 -2.44 8.14
C ALA A 141 -7.79 -2.40 6.60
N SER A 142 -6.79 -1.72 6.03
CA SER A 142 -6.56 -1.67 4.58
C SER A 142 -6.21 -3.05 4.00
N GLU A 143 -5.33 -3.80 4.65
CA GLU A 143 -5.00 -5.18 4.27
C GLU A 143 -6.25 -6.07 4.26
N GLN A 144 -7.06 -5.99 5.30
CA GLN A 144 -8.29 -6.77 5.41
C GLN A 144 -9.28 -6.39 4.29
N ALA A 145 -9.52 -5.11 4.07
CA ALA A 145 -10.41 -4.62 3.02
C ALA A 145 -9.95 -5.07 1.62
N ALA A 146 -8.65 -5.02 1.33
CA ALA A 146 -8.09 -5.50 0.08
C ALA A 146 -8.29 -7.02 -0.10
N SER A 147 -8.04 -7.80 0.94
CA SER A 147 -8.20 -9.25 0.93
C SER A 147 -9.65 -9.64 0.70
N GLU A 148 -10.60 -9.02 1.41
CA GLU A 148 -12.03 -9.26 1.25
C GLU A 148 -12.53 -8.93 -0.16
N ALA A 149 -12.05 -7.84 -0.76
CA ALA A 149 -12.40 -7.46 -2.14
C ALA A 149 -11.90 -8.51 -3.15
N ALA A 150 -10.65 -8.96 -3.01
CA ALA A 150 -10.08 -9.99 -3.86
C ALA A 150 -10.78 -11.33 -3.71
N GLU A 151 -11.08 -11.77 -2.49
CA GLU A 151 -11.76 -13.03 -2.21
C GLU A 151 -13.17 -13.07 -2.77
N ARG A 152 -13.95 -11.98 -2.61
CA ARG A 152 -15.30 -11.87 -3.19
C ARG A 152 -15.27 -12.04 -4.71
N LEU A 153 -14.35 -11.36 -5.38
CA LEU A 153 -14.24 -11.45 -6.85
C LEU A 153 -13.80 -12.85 -7.29
N LEU A 154 -12.79 -13.43 -6.63
CA LEU A 154 -12.31 -14.79 -6.93
C LEU A 154 -13.39 -15.86 -6.73
N ALA A 155 -14.26 -15.70 -5.71
CA ALA A 155 -15.38 -16.59 -5.48
C ALA A 155 -16.45 -16.52 -6.58
N SER A 156 -16.60 -15.37 -7.24
CA SER A 156 -17.56 -15.14 -8.33
C SER A 156 -17.16 -15.73 -9.69
N ILE A 157 -15.91 -16.21 -9.82
CA ILE A 157 -15.36 -16.73 -11.09
C ILE A 157 -15.51 -18.26 -11.18
N ARG A 158 -15.89 -18.92 -10.10
CA ARG A 158 -16.09 -20.37 -10.02
C ARG A 158 -17.49 -20.77 -10.55
#